data_a6aab20252ffbaa7ec1c197efdb846df
#
_entry.id   a6aab20252ffbaa7ec1c197efdb846df
#
_cell.length_a   1.000
_cell.length_b   1.000
_cell.length_c   1.000
_cell.angle_alpha   90.00
_cell.angle_beta   90.00
_cell.angle_gamma   90.00
#
_symmetry.space_group_name_H-M   'P 1'
#
loop_
_entity.id
_entity.type
_entity.pdbx_description
1 polymer ?
#
loop_
_entity_poly.entity_id
_entity_poly.type
_entity_poly.pdbx_seq_one_letter_code
_entity_poly.pdbx_strand_id
1 'polypeptide(L)'
;MSNKDIQRKTLSLLHTVTAALPQAEERQGQNEMAVAIALAVDTKRHLIVQAGTGTGKTLGYLVPLIASGKRVVVSTYTKALQDQLAANDLPLLSEVLGKELNRHISWAVLKGRSNYICAQRVDEITAPKHSKLDLETTPAKVTKEVAQLTDWATQTESGDQGDLTWSPSDQAWRMVSVGSDECPGAQRCPAGSRCFAERARDKAADADVIVVNTHIYGLHIATGGALLPEHEVVVFDEAHQLEDVVSASVSTEISPGRVNAVSASIRAIIRDDSLSGSLNQIAIDLQSQLAPFVDKRLSMPLPDDLQNELIKLRLKVDSALEMLRGLTSKDDSAKQRALRAQTLSMRLIDSIDISLMEIKGRVAFVSGSKDRPVLEIAPLDVGPSLIENVWNQRTAILTSATIPLSLPNRIGLAEELVDVIDVGSPFDYDQSLLYCAKQLPEPNSPLRDDALHNEIERLILAAGGRTLALFTTYRAMHLAADEMAKRLPFPVLRQDDLPKMALINAFAKDEATCLFATAGFFQGVDVPGRTLSLVIIDKIPFPRPDEPLLSARRDVIGRYYFNEIDIPLAATQLAQASGRLVRSQTDRGVVAILDPRLATKGYGKTLVATLPPMPRTVDLEEAESFLRSLS
;
A
#
# COMPACT_ATOMS: atom_id res chain seq x y z
N MET A 1 -36.16 -2.60 -8.73
CA MET A 1 -36.82 -1.64 -7.78
C MET A 1 -36.82 -0.25 -8.42
N SER A 2 -37.74 0.68 -8.06
CA SER A 2 -37.57 2.06 -8.52
C SER A 2 -36.38 2.73 -7.80
N ASN A 3 -35.78 3.75 -8.44
CA ASN A 3 -34.66 4.49 -7.79
C ASN A 3 -35.07 5.07 -6.43
N LYS A 4 -36.33 5.47 -6.26
CA LYS A 4 -36.87 5.96 -4.98
C LYS A 4 -36.95 4.87 -3.91
N ASP A 5 -37.27 3.64 -4.29
CA ASP A 5 -37.34 2.51 -3.35
C ASP A 5 -35.92 2.09 -2.91
N ILE A 6 -34.95 2.07 -3.86
CA ILE A 6 -33.54 1.81 -3.58
C ILE A 6 -33.02 2.85 -2.57
N GLN A 7 -33.24 4.13 -2.84
CA GLN A 7 -32.82 5.22 -1.99
C GLN A 7 -33.42 5.09 -0.57
N ARG A 8 -34.74 4.89 -0.47
CA ARG A 8 -35.42 4.77 0.84
C ARG A 8 -34.90 3.60 1.65
N LYS A 9 -34.75 2.42 1.01
CA LYS A 9 -34.23 1.21 1.66
C LYS A 9 -32.79 1.42 2.14
N THR A 10 -31.92 2.00 1.30
CA THR A 10 -30.52 2.26 1.63
C THR A 10 -30.38 3.18 2.83
N LEU A 11 -31.11 4.31 2.84
CA LEU A 11 -31.07 5.26 3.95
C LEU A 11 -31.64 4.67 5.24
N SER A 12 -32.71 3.88 5.18
CA SER A 12 -33.27 3.19 6.36
C SER A 12 -32.24 2.23 6.97
N LEU A 13 -31.56 1.39 6.15
CA LEU A 13 -30.56 0.45 6.64
C LEU A 13 -29.32 1.17 7.20
N LEU A 14 -28.86 2.23 6.52
CA LEU A 14 -27.74 3.02 7.01
C LEU A 14 -28.04 3.68 8.35
N HIS A 15 -29.24 4.25 8.51
CA HIS A 15 -29.69 4.83 9.78
C HIS A 15 -29.74 3.78 10.89
N THR A 16 -30.26 2.58 10.63
CA THR A 16 -30.28 1.48 11.61
C THR A 16 -28.87 1.12 12.07
N VAL A 17 -27.91 1.05 11.13
CA VAL A 17 -26.51 0.74 11.44
C VAL A 17 -25.85 1.87 12.24
N THR A 18 -26.01 3.12 11.80
CA THR A 18 -25.39 4.28 12.47
C THR A 18 -25.96 4.48 13.88
N ALA A 19 -27.26 4.22 14.10
CA ALA A 19 -27.90 4.27 15.42
C ALA A 19 -27.36 3.21 16.40
N ALA A 20 -26.77 2.12 15.91
CA ALA A 20 -26.13 1.09 16.73
C ALA A 20 -24.70 1.44 17.17
N LEU A 21 -24.11 2.52 16.64
CA LEU A 21 -22.77 2.98 17.03
C LEU A 21 -22.81 3.73 18.37
N PRO A 22 -21.72 3.66 19.18
CA PRO A 22 -21.64 4.38 20.46
C PRO A 22 -21.76 5.90 20.33
N GLN A 23 -21.37 6.46 19.19
CA GLN A 23 -21.46 7.88 18.87
C GLN A 23 -22.16 7.99 17.50
N ALA A 24 -23.49 7.94 17.55
CA ALA A 24 -24.32 8.07 16.36
C ALA A 24 -24.32 9.52 15.88
N GLU A 25 -23.76 9.77 14.70
CA GLU A 25 -23.82 11.06 14.02
C GLU A 25 -24.42 10.85 12.63
N GLU A 26 -25.39 11.63 12.27
CA GLU A 26 -25.91 11.66 10.90
C GLU A 26 -25.00 12.54 10.03
N ARG A 27 -24.47 11.98 8.95
CA ARG A 27 -23.56 12.65 8.01
C ARG A 27 -24.17 12.62 6.63
N GLN A 28 -24.53 13.81 6.14
CA GLN A 28 -25.18 13.95 4.83
C GLN A 28 -24.34 13.32 3.70
N GLY A 29 -23.02 13.57 3.66
CA GLY A 29 -22.13 12.98 2.65
C GLY A 29 -22.08 11.44 2.68
N GLN A 30 -22.24 10.83 3.87
CA GLN A 30 -22.35 9.37 3.99
C GLN A 30 -23.67 8.85 3.38
N ASN A 31 -24.77 9.57 3.59
CA ASN A 31 -26.08 9.24 3.03
C ASN A 31 -26.04 9.34 1.49
N GLU A 32 -25.48 10.42 0.95
CA GLU A 32 -25.33 10.64 -0.50
C GLU A 32 -24.46 9.55 -1.14
N MET A 33 -23.31 9.24 -0.52
CA MET A 33 -22.43 8.16 -0.96
C MET A 33 -23.14 6.81 -1.00
N ALA A 34 -23.85 6.45 0.07
CA ALA A 34 -24.53 5.16 0.16
C ALA A 34 -25.62 5.00 -0.91
N VAL A 35 -26.39 6.06 -1.15
CA VAL A 35 -27.42 6.07 -2.20
C VAL A 35 -26.80 5.95 -3.59
N ALA A 36 -25.76 6.72 -3.87
CA ALA A 36 -25.08 6.68 -5.16
C ALA A 36 -24.48 5.29 -5.45
N ILE A 37 -23.90 4.63 -4.44
CA ILE A 37 -23.36 3.27 -4.57
C ILE A 37 -24.49 2.27 -4.85
N ALA A 38 -25.62 2.35 -4.11
CA ALA A 38 -26.74 1.47 -4.35
C ALA A 38 -27.28 1.58 -5.79
N LEU A 39 -27.37 2.80 -6.32
CA LEU A 39 -27.80 3.06 -7.70
C LEU A 39 -26.78 2.57 -8.73
N ALA A 40 -25.48 2.80 -8.49
CA ALA A 40 -24.41 2.35 -9.37
C ALA A 40 -24.41 0.81 -9.51
N VAL A 41 -24.61 0.10 -8.39
CA VAL A 41 -24.70 -1.37 -8.36
C VAL A 41 -25.95 -1.88 -9.08
N ASP A 42 -27.10 -1.21 -8.96
CA ASP A 42 -28.35 -1.59 -9.64
C ASP A 42 -28.24 -1.37 -11.15
N THR A 43 -27.67 -0.25 -11.57
CA THR A 43 -27.48 0.12 -12.98
C THR A 43 -26.24 -0.48 -13.63
N LYS A 44 -25.39 -1.18 -12.86
CA LYS A 44 -24.10 -1.76 -13.29
C LYS A 44 -23.14 -0.72 -13.87
N ARG A 45 -23.19 0.52 -13.39
CA ARG A 45 -22.25 1.59 -13.74
C ARG A 45 -21.11 1.63 -12.72
N HIS A 46 -19.93 2.03 -13.15
CA HIS A 46 -18.85 2.34 -12.20
C HIS A 46 -19.15 3.66 -11.49
N LEU A 47 -18.58 3.83 -10.30
CA LEU A 47 -18.75 5.04 -9.52
C LEU A 47 -17.43 5.47 -8.88
N ILE A 48 -17.11 6.73 -9.05
CA ILE A 48 -16.02 7.39 -8.34
C ILE A 48 -16.63 8.29 -7.28
N VAL A 49 -16.21 8.08 -6.01
CA VAL A 49 -16.69 8.87 -4.87
C VAL A 49 -15.51 9.57 -4.22
N GLN A 50 -15.43 10.89 -4.36
CA GLN A 50 -14.57 11.68 -3.53
C GLN A 50 -15.28 11.95 -2.19
N ALA A 51 -14.71 11.47 -1.10
CA ALA A 51 -15.29 11.58 0.23
C ALA A 51 -14.19 11.94 1.23
N GLY A 52 -14.24 13.12 1.81
CA GLY A 52 -13.26 13.63 2.76
C GLY A 52 -13.07 12.72 3.99
N THR A 53 -12.04 13.01 4.78
CA THR A 53 -11.86 12.34 6.08
C THR A 53 -13.10 12.56 6.96
N GLY A 54 -13.42 11.57 7.79
CA GLY A 54 -14.58 11.67 8.69
C GLY A 54 -15.96 11.43 8.06
N THR A 55 -16.08 11.31 6.74
CA THR A 55 -17.38 11.05 6.08
C THR A 55 -18.02 9.72 6.51
N GLY A 56 -17.25 8.77 7.04
CA GLY A 56 -17.74 7.43 7.35
C GLY A 56 -17.82 6.53 6.12
N LYS A 57 -16.84 6.66 5.22
CA LYS A 57 -16.75 5.91 3.94
C LYS A 57 -17.06 4.44 4.08
N THR A 58 -16.50 3.80 5.11
CA THR A 58 -16.63 2.35 5.33
C THR A 58 -18.08 1.90 5.39
N LEU A 59 -18.88 2.51 6.25
CA LEU A 59 -20.32 2.21 6.34
C LEU A 59 -21.07 2.69 5.10
N GLY A 60 -20.66 3.83 4.54
CA GLY A 60 -21.23 4.41 3.32
C GLY A 60 -21.15 3.44 2.13
N TYR A 61 -20.10 2.61 2.00
CA TYR A 61 -20.05 1.61 0.94
C TYR A 61 -20.50 0.22 1.39
N LEU A 62 -20.23 -0.23 2.61
CA LEU A 62 -20.58 -1.60 3.02
C LEU A 62 -22.09 -1.81 3.13
N VAL A 63 -22.83 -0.84 3.70
CA VAL A 63 -24.27 -0.99 3.92
C VAL A 63 -25.03 -1.24 2.60
N PRO A 64 -24.93 -0.38 1.56
CA PRO A 64 -25.62 -0.63 0.29
C PRO A 64 -25.14 -1.89 -0.42
N LEU A 65 -23.85 -2.22 -0.32
CA LEU A 65 -23.28 -3.40 -0.96
C LEU A 65 -23.78 -4.69 -0.34
N ILE A 66 -23.79 -4.79 0.99
CA ILE A 66 -24.37 -5.93 1.71
C ILE A 66 -25.87 -6.05 1.42
N ALA A 67 -26.59 -4.91 1.39
CA ALA A 67 -28.02 -4.89 1.09
C ALA A 67 -28.36 -5.32 -0.34
N SER A 68 -27.42 -5.20 -1.27
CA SER A 68 -27.58 -5.63 -2.67
C SER A 68 -27.67 -7.15 -2.82
N GLY A 69 -27.14 -7.91 -1.85
CA GLY A 69 -27.03 -9.38 -1.90
C GLY A 69 -25.99 -9.90 -2.90
N LYS A 70 -25.19 -9.03 -3.52
CA LYS A 70 -24.10 -9.40 -4.41
C LYS A 70 -22.84 -9.73 -3.63
N ARG A 71 -21.99 -10.58 -4.21
CA ARG A 71 -20.66 -10.83 -3.65
C ARG A 71 -19.75 -9.65 -3.94
N VAL A 72 -19.10 -9.17 -2.88
CA VAL A 72 -18.29 -7.94 -2.90
C VAL A 72 -16.86 -8.23 -2.50
N VAL A 73 -15.90 -7.68 -3.23
CA VAL A 73 -14.52 -7.59 -2.79
C VAL A 73 -14.22 -6.15 -2.37
N VAL A 74 -13.75 -5.96 -1.14
CA VAL A 74 -13.25 -4.67 -0.63
C VAL A 74 -11.73 -4.70 -0.65
N SER A 75 -11.17 -3.91 -1.55
CA SER A 75 -9.73 -3.75 -1.73
C SER A 75 -9.26 -2.52 -0.95
N THR A 76 -8.52 -2.72 0.14
CA THR A 76 -8.00 -1.65 1.00
C THR A 76 -6.50 -1.46 0.79
N TYR A 77 -6.00 -0.22 0.90
CA TYR A 77 -4.57 0.03 0.72
C TYR A 77 -3.74 -0.33 1.97
N THR A 78 -4.29 -0.17 3.18
CA THR A 78 -3.55 -0.36 4.44
C THR A 78 -3.98 -1.61 5.20
N LYS A 79 -3.01 -2.28 5.86
CA LYS A 79 -3.30 -3.40 6.77
C LYS A 79 -4.18 -2.95 7.95
N ALA A 80 -3.96 -1.75 8.47
CA ALA A 80 -4.73 -1.23 9.60
C ALA A 80 -6.22 -1.14 9.28
N LEU A 81 -6.60 -0.66 8.08
CA LEU A 81 -8.00 -0.62 7.66
C LEU A 81 -8.55 -2.03 7.42
N GLN A 82 -7.74 -2.95 6.89
CA GLN A 82 -8.13 -4.34 6.72
C GLN A 82 -8.46 -4.99 8.07
N ASP A 83 -7.62 -4.77 9.09
CA ASP A 83 -7.81 -5.28 10.43
C ASP A 83 -9.01 -4.62 11.14
N GLN A 84 -9.22 -3.31 10.95
CA GLN A 84 -10.39 -2.59 11.46
C GLN A 84 -11.69 -3.14 10.87
N LEU A 85 -11.76 -3.31 9.55
CA LEU A 85 -12.91 -3.91 8.87
C LEU A 85 -13.26 -5.29 9.46
N ALA A 86 -12.22 -6.11 9.65
CA ALA A 86 -12.37 -7.48 10.13
C ALA A 86 -12.80 -7.57 11.60
N ALA A 87 -12.24 -6.71 12.46
CA ALA A 87 -12.43 -6.79 13.90
C ALA A 87 -13.66 -6.01 14.39
N ASN A 88 -14.03 -4.92 13.71
CA ASN A 88 -15.05 -3.99 14.20
C ASN A 88 -16.23 -3.85 13.23
N ASP A 89 -15.98 -3.44 11.98
CA ASP A 89 -17.06 -2.98 11.11
C ASP A 89 -17.93 -4.15 10.59
N LEU A 90 -17.31 -5.21 10.08
CA LEU A 90 -18.03 -6.36 9.52
C LEU A 90 -18.78 -7.19 10.57
N PRO A 91 -18.24 -7.45 11.77
CA PRO A 91 -19.02 -8.08 12.85
C PRO A 91 -20.29 -7.28 13.22
N LEU A 92 -20.18 -5.96 13.39
CA LEU A 92 -21.31 -5.08 13.66
C LEU A 92 -22.36 -5.14 12.52
N LEU A 93 -21.89 -5.00 11.29
CA LEU A 93 -22.78 -5.04 10.11
C LEU A 93 -23.45 -6.40 9.94
N SER A 94 -22.74 -7.50 10.20
CA SER A 94 -23.31 -8.85 10.16
C SER A 94 -24.43 -9.02 11.19
N GLU A 95 -24.25 -8.49 12.40
CA GLU A 95 -25.27 -8.55 13.44
C GLU A 95 -26.50 -7.68 13.10
N VAL A 96 -26.27 -6.40 12.80
CA VAL A 96 -27.36 -5.43 12.59
C VAL A 96 -28.09 -5.70 11.27
N LEU A 97 -27.38 -5.76 10.16
CA LEU A 97 -27.99 -5.97 8.83
C LEU A 97 -28.49 -7.41 8.67
N GLY A 98 -27.88 -8.38 9.35
CA GLY A 98 -28.36 -9.76 9.35
C GLY A 98 -29.78 -9.90 9.90
N LYS A 99 -30.10 -9.16 10.97
CA LYS A 99 -31.45 -9.06 11.54
C LYS A 99 -32.42 -8.35 10.59
N GLU A 100 -32.02 -7.19 10.05
CA GLU A 100 -32.87 -6.38 9.15
C GLU A 100 -33.16 -7.08 7.81
N LEU A 101 -32.18 -7.79 7.26
CA LEU A 101 -32.30 -8.48 5.99
C LEU A 101 -32.79 -9.95 6.13
N ASN A 102 -32.97 -10.41 7.37
CA ASN A 102 -33.32 -11.78 7.72
C ASN A 102 -32.45 -12.83 6.99
N ARG A 103 -31.13 -12.59 6.97
CA ARG A 103 -30.14 -13.51 6.41
C ARG A 103 -28.82 -13.45 7.15
N HIS A 104 -28.09 -14.56 7.15
CA HIS A 104 -26.70 -14.55 7.61
C HIS A 104 -25.84 -13.78 6.61
N ILE A 105 -24.96 -12.91 7.12
CA ILE A 105 -23.96 -12.18 6.32
C ILE A 105 -22.59 -12.74 6.66
N SER A 106 -21.97 -13.38 5.69
CA SER A 106 -20.65 -13.98 5.83
C SER A 106 -19.56 -13.05 5.28
N TRP A 107 -18.39 -13.10 5.91
CA TRP A 107 -17.25 -12.32 5.47
C TRP A 107 -15.92 -13.04 5.73
N ALA A 108 -14.91 -12.70 4.94
CA ALA A 108 -13.57 -13.25 5.07
C ALA A 108 -12.51 -12.20 4.75
N VAL A 109 -11.37 -12.30 5.44
CA VAL A 109 -10.15 -11.56 5.08
C VAL A 109 -9.21 -12.51 4.36
N LEU A 110 -8.76 -12.14 3.17
CA LEU A 110 -7.80 -12.91 2.41
C LEU A 110 -6.50 -12.13 2.26
N LYS A 111 -5.42 -12.70 2.81
CA LYS A 111 -4.06 -12.16 2.74
C LYS A 111 -3.19 -12.99 1.78
N GLY A 112 -2.04 -12.46 1.40
CA GLY A 112 -1.05 -13.20 0.62
C GLY A 112 -0.50 -14.40 1.39
N ARG A 113 -0.08 -15.46 0.68
CA ARG A 113 0.42 -16.71 1.30
C ARG A 113 1.51 -16.49 2.32
N SER A 114 2.40 -15.53 2.11
CA SER A 114 3.48 -15.17 3.03
C SER A 114 3.01 -14.59 4.38
N ASN A 115 1.72 -14.26 4.52
CA ASN A 115 1.16 -13.83 5.80
C ASN A 115 0.66 -15.01 6.66
N TYR A 116 0.68 -16.23 6.12
CA TYR A 116 0.26 -17.43 6.84
C TYR A 116 1.46 -18.32 7.15
N ILE A 117 1.44 -18.95 8.33
CA ILE A 117 2.40 -20.00 8.63
C ILE A 117 2.15 -21.20 7.70
N CYS A 118 3.22 -21.81 7.19
CA CYS A 118 3.13 -22.92 6.25
C CYS A 118 3.28 -24.26 6.99
N ALA A 119 2.21 -25.05 7.06
CA ALA A 119 2.22 -26.36 7.72
C ALA A 119 3.33 -27.28 7.16
N GLN A 120 3.61 -27.24 5.85
CA GLN A 120 4.68 -28.00 5.23
C GLN A 120 6.08 -27.54 5.69
N ARG A 121 6.30 -26.22 5.82
CA ARG A 121 7.58 -25.69 6.35
C ARG A 121 7.79 -26.05 7.82
N VAL A 122 6.72 -26.01 8.61
CA VAL A 122 6.74 -26.45 10.02
C VAL A 122 7.12 -27.93 10.10
N ASP A 123 6.49 -28.81 9.30
CA ASP A 123 6.82 -30.23 9.25
C ASP A 123 8.30 -30.47 8.86
N GLU A 124 8.81 -29.71 7.88
CA GLU A 124 10.20 -29.82 7.44
C GLU A 124 11.20 -29.42 8.52
N ILE A 125 10.92 -28.35 9.28
CA ILE A 125 11.78 -27.85 10.36
C ILE A 125 11.77 -28.80 11.56
N THR A 126 10.64 -29.39 11.88
CA THR A 126 10.47 -30.29 13.03
C THR A 126 10.92 -31.72 12.74
N ALA A 127 11.15 -32.10 11.47
CA ALA A 127 11.59 -33.43 11.09
C ALA A 127 12.99 -33.77 11.61
N PRO A 128 13.22 -34.97 12.23
CA PRO A 128 14.48 -35.32 12.91
C PRO A 128 15.74 -35.30 12.04
N LYS A 129 15.57 -35.44 10.71
CA LYS A 129 16.68 -35.51 9.75
C LYS A 129 17.19 -34.15 9.24
N HIS A 130 16.45 -33.06 9.44
CA HIS A 130 16.76 -31.75 8.85
C HIS A 130 17.05 -30.65 9.89
N SER A 131 16.74 -30.85 11.16
CA SER A 131 16.91 -29.83 12.20
C SER A 131 18.38 -29.42 12.49
N LYS A 132 19.38 -30.16 12.01
CA LYS A 132 20.80 -29.90 12.33
C LYS A 132 21.53 -28.99 11.34
N LEU A 133 21.27 -29.05 10.04
CA LEU A 133 22.07 -28.31 9.06
C LEU A 133 21.70 -26.84 8.89
N ASP A 134 20.41 -26.50 8.90
CA ASP A 134 19.96 -25.11 8.69
C ASP A 134 19.91 -24.29 9.98
N LEU A 135 19.81 -24.93 11.14
CA LEU A 135 19.75 -24.26 12.45
C LEU A 135 21.14 -23.98 13.04
N GLU A 136 22.18 -24.74 12.69
CA GLU A 136 23.53 -24.54 13.21
C GLU A 136 24.19 -23.22 12.79
N THR A 137 23.77 -22.63 11.67
CA THR A 137 24.23 -21.32 11.18
C THR A 137 23.28 -20.16 11.52
N THR A 138 22.14 -20.46 12.15
CA THR A 138 21.09 -19.48 12.46
C THR A 138 21.34 -18.86 13.84
N PRO A 139 21.22 -17.53 13.99
CA PRO A 139 21.37 -16.87 15.30
C PRO A 139 20.43 -17.47 16.35
N ALA A 140 20.93 -17.67 17.57
CA ALA A 140 20.17 -18.29 18.67
C ALA A 140 18.80 -17.63 18.94
N LYS A 141 18.71 -16.30 18.74
CA LYS A 141 17.45 -15.56 18.83
C LYS A 141 16.43 -16.05 17.79
N VAL A 142 16.85 -16.18 16.54
CA VAL A 142 15.98 -16.61 15.43
C VAL A 142 15.54 -18.06 15.65
N THR A 143 16.43 -18.92 16.09
CA THR A 143 16.10 -20.33 16.42
C THR A 143 15.02 -20.42 17.51
N LYS A 144 15.11 -19.56 18.55
CA LYS A 144 14.09 -19.49 19.61
C LYS A 144 12.75 -19.00 19.07
N GLU A 145 12.75 -17.97 18.23
CA GLU A 145 11.54 -17.45 17.59
C GLU A 145 10.88 -18.50 16.69
N VAL A 146 11.67 -19.25 15.90
CA VAL A 146 11.16 -20.35 15.06
C VAL A 146 10.52 -21.44 15.91
N ALA A 147 11.13 -21.83 17.03
CA ALA A 147 10.53 -22.81 17.96
C ALA A 147 9.17 -22.31 18.50
N GLN A 148 9.10 -21.04 18.92
CA GLN A 148 7.82 -20.44 19.36
C GLN A 148 6.76 -20.42 18.24
N LEU A 149 7.16 -20.14 16.99
CA LEU A 149 6.26 -20.16 15.84
C LEU A 149 5.77 -21.57 15.51
N THR A 150 6.63 -22.60 15.62
CA THR A 150 6.23 -23.99 15.40
C THR A 150 5.26 -24.47 16.47
N ASP A 151 5.44 -24.08 17.73
CA ASP A 151 4.49 -24.39 18.81
C ASP A 151 3.15 -23.68 18.58
N TRP A 152 3.19 -22.40 18.20
CA TRP A 152 1.98 -21.64 17.87
C TRP A 152 1.21 -22.22 16.69
N ALA A 153 1.90 -22.79 15.69
CA ALA A 153 1.27 -23.43 14.53
C ALA A 153 0.35 -24.60 14.92
N THR A 154 0.56 -25.21 16.09
CA THR A 154 -0.30 -26.30 16.61
C THR A 154 -1.57 -25.79 17.29
N GLN A 155 -1.63 -24.51 17.65
CA GLN A 155 -2.71 -23.90 18.44
C GLN A 155 -3.58 -22.95 17.62
N THR A 156 -3.01 -22.34 16.57
CA THR A 156 -3.72 -21.35 15.77
C THR A 156 -4.75 -21.99 14.84
N GLU A 157 -5.90 -21.35 14.73
CA GLU A 157 -6.92 -21.74 13.76
C GLU A 157 -6.70 -21.09 12.39
N SER A 158 -6.25 -19.84 12.37
CA SER A 158 -6.06 -19.04 11.16
C SER A 158 -4.69 -19.23 10.53
N GLY A 159 -3.65 -19.39 11.34
CA GLY A 159 -2.25 -19.34 10.94
C GLY A 159 -1.78 -17.96 10.45
N ASP A 160 -2.58 -16.91 10.63
CA ASP A 160 -2.27 -15.55 10.20
C ASP A 160 -1.27 -14.89 11.14
N GLN A 161 -0.17 -14.35 10.61
CA GLN A 161 0.83 -13.60 11.37
C GLN A 161 0.22 -12.46 12.20
N GLY A 162 -0.88 -11.87 11.73
CA GLY A 162 -1.57 -10.79 12.43
C GLY A 162 -2.18 -11.20 13.78
N ASP A 163 -2.41 -12.50 14.00
CA ASP A 163 -2.98 -13.02 15.26
C ASP A 163 -1.92 -13.27 16.34
N LEU A 164 -0.63 -13.07 16.02
CA LEU A 164 0.45 -13.18 16.98
C LEU A 164 0.42 -12.01 17.99
N THR A 165 0.55 -12.33 19.27
CA THR A 165 0.65 -11.34 20.35
C THR A 165 2.04 -10.70 20.45
N TRP A 166 2.98 -11.13 19.63
CA TRP A 166 4.37 -10.65 19.56
C TRP A 166 4.82 -10.57 18.10
N SER A 167 5.86 -9.79 17.82
CA SER A 167 6.38 -9.62 16.46
C SER A 167 7.63 -10.47 16.27
N PRO A 168 7.60 -11.54 15.46
CA PRO A 168 8.79 -12.29 15.10
C PRO A 168 9.69 -11.47 14.18
N SER A 169 10.99 -11.79 14.18
CA SER A 169 11.90 -11.23 13.18
C SER A 169 11.51 -11.70 11.78
N ASP A 170 11.77 -10.88 10.77
CA ASP A 170 11.52 -11.24 9.36
C ASP A 170 12.24 -12.53 8.96
N GLN A 171 13.41 -12.79 9.54
CA GLN A 171 14.17 -14.00 9.28
C GLN A 171 13.46 -15.23 9.83
N ALA A 172 12.96 -15.18 11.07
CA ALA A 172 12.23 -16.29 11.69
C ALA A 172 10.92 -16.57 10.93
N TRP A 173 10.17 -15.51 10.57
CA TRP A 173 8.91 -15.66 9.83
C TRP A 173 9.12 -16.28 8.44
N ARG A 174 10.16 -15.86 7.70
CA ARG A 174 10.49 -16.44 6.38
C ARG A 174 10.86 -17.94 6.46
N MET A 175 11.36 -18.43 7.58
CA MET A 175 11.65 -19.85 7.73
C MET A 175 10.39 -20.70 7.81
N VAL A 176 9.32 -20.20 8.40
CA VAL A 176 8.06 -20.94 8.61
C VAL A 176 6.94 -20.55 7.64
N SER A 177 7.14 -19.58 6.78
CA SER A 177 6.17 -19.13 5.78
C SER A 177 6.64 -19.43 4.35
N VAL A 178 5.76 -19.24 3.37
CA VAL A 178 6.08 -19.46 1.95
C VAL A 178 5.39 -18.40 1.10
N GLY A 179 6.12 -17.86 0.14
CA GLY A 179 5.55 -16.94 -0.86
C GLY A 179 4.73 -17.66 -1.94
N SER A 180 3.95 -16.90 -2.69
CA SER A 180 3.20 -17.42 -3.85
C SER A 180 4.12 -18.06 -4.90
N ASP A 181 5.36 -17.54 -5.00
CA ASP A 181 6.34 -17.97 -6.00
C ASP A 181 6.96 -19.33 -5.69
N GLU A 182 6.98 -19.72 -4.43
CA GLU A 182 7.55 -20.98 -3.97
C GLU A 182 6.50 -22.07 -3.76
N CYS A 183 5.23 -21.69 -3.52
CA CYS A 183 4.18 -22.63 -3.15
C CYS A 183 3.66 -23.42 -4.35
N PRO A 184 3.73 -24.78 -4.33
CA PRO A 184 3.23 -25.61 -5.42
C PRO A 184 1.70 -25.72 -5.48
N GLY A 185 0.98 -25.12 -4.51
CA GLY A 185 -0.47 -25.25 -4.34
C GLY A 185 -0.88 -26.48 -3.53
N ALA A 186 -2.08 -26.43 -2.94
CA ALA A 186 -2.56 -27.45 -2.01
C ALA A 186 -2.67 -28.85 -2.65
N GLN A 187 -3.08 -28.92 -3.91
CA GLN A 187 -3.24 -30.21 -4.62
C GLN A 187 -1.94 -31.00 -4.75
N ARG A 188 -0.79 -30.32 -4.79
CA ARG A 188 0.53 -30.93 -4.91
C ARG A 188 1.33 -30.90 -3.61
N CYS A 189 0.75 -30.39 -2.51
CA CYS A 189 1.39 -30.26 -1.22
C CYS A 189 0.91 -31.34 -0.24
N PRO A 190 1.79 -32.12 0.44
CA PRO A 190 1.38 -33.14 1.42
C PRO A 190 0.60 -32.55 2.59
N ALA A 191 0.94 -31.31 3.00
CA ALA A 191 0.20 -30.58 4.03
C ALA A 191 -0.99 -29.79 3.47
N GLY A 192 -1.42 -30.04 2.23
CA GLY A 192 -2.48 -29.28 1.57
C GLY A 192 -3.79 -29.24 2.34
N SER A 193 -4.20 -30.38 2.94
CA SER A 193 -5.40 -30.46 3.78
C SER A 193 -5.32 -29.65 5.10
N ARG A 194 -4.11 -29.32 5.55
CA ARG A 194 -3.85 -28.50 6.75
C ARG A 194 -3.37 -27.08 6.41
N CYS A 195 -3.44 -26.70 5.12
CA CYS A 195 -2.92 -25.44 4.65
C CYS A 195 -3.79 -24.27 5.12
N PHE A 196 -3.23 -23.39 5.96
CA PHE A 196 -3.92 -22.21 6.49
C PHE A 196 -4.33 -21.22 5.38
N ALA A 197 -3.45 -21.01 4.40
CA ALA A 197 -3.75 -20.11 3.27
C ALA A 197 -4.89 -20.67 2.38
N GLU A 198 -5.02 -21.98 2.19
CA GLU A 198 -6.13 -22.56 1.47
C GLU A 198 -7.44 -22.49 2.28
N ARG A 199 -7.39 -22.78 3.59
CA ARG A 199 -8.58 -22.59 4.43
C ARG A 199 -9.11 -21.15 4.41
N ALA A 200 -8.20 -20.16 4.39
CA ALA A 200 -8.60 -18.77 4.22
C ALA A 200 -9.25 -18.51 2.84
N ARG A 201 -8.77 -19.16 1.78
CA ARG A 201 -9.37 -19.08 0.44
C ARG A 201 -10.73 -19.76 0.36
N ASP A 202 -10.87 -20.94 0.96
CA ASP A 202 -12.14 -21.65 1.03
C ASP A 202 -13.18 -20.82 1.77
N LYS A 203 -12.79 -20.23 2.91
CA LYS A 203 -13.66 -19.29 3.64
C LYS A 203 -14.05 -18.08 2.80
N ALA A 204 -13.11 -17.53 2.01
CA ALA A 204 -13.39 -16.41 1.12
C ALA A 204 -14.30 -16.81 -0.05
N ALA A 205 -14.21 -18.07 -0.53
CA ALA A 205 -15.07 -18.57 -1.61
C ALA A 205 -16.55 -18.62 -1.21
N ASP A 206 -16.86 -18.79 0.08
CA ASP A 206 -18.21 -18.85 0.60
C ASP A 206 -18.71 -17.51 1.19
N ALA A 207 -17.87 -16.47 1.20
CA ALA A 207 -18.18 -15.19 1.83
C ALA A 207 -19.00 -14.25 0.93
N ASP A 208 -19.92 -13.48 1.51
CA ASP A 208 -20.62 -12.37 0.85
C ASP A 208 -19.68 -11.18 0.65
N VAL A 209 -18.82 -10.90 1.65
CA VAL A 209 -17.84 -9.80 1.63
C VAL A 209 -16.43 -10.36 1.82
N ILE A 210 -15.56 -10.07 0.87
CA ILE A 210 -14.16 -10.48 0.91
C ILE A 210 -13.30 -9.24 1.05
N VAL A 211 -12.51 -9.15 2.11
CA VAL A 211 -11.57 -8.06 2.33
C VAL A 211 -10.17 -8.49 1.92
N VAL A 212 -9.55 -7.71 1.04
CA VAL A 212 -8.18 -7.93 0.57
C VAL A 212 -7.38 -6.62 0.64
N ASN A 213 -6.06 -6.69 0.61
CA ASN A 213 -5.29 -5.49 0.29
C ASN A 213 -5.21 -5.27 -1.23
N THR A 214 -4.93 -4.03 -1.63
CA THR A 214 -4.89 -3.65 -3.05
C THR A 214 -3.83 -4.43 -3.83
N HIS A 215 -2.73 -4.84 -3.21
CA HIS A 215 -1.72 -5.67 -3.86
C HIS A 215 -2.25 -7.08 -4.20
N ILE A 216 -3.06 -7.69 -3.34
CA ILE A 216 -3.72 -8.97 -3.65
C ILE A 216 -4.68 -8.81 -4.84
N TYR A 217 -5.40 -7.68 -4.88
CA TYR A 217 -6.26 -7.41 -6.04
C TYR A 217 -5.42 -7.14 -7.31
N GLY A 218 -4.32 -6.43 -7.20
CA GLY A 218 -3.35 -6.25 -8.29
C GLY A 218 -2.80 -7.59 -8.81
N LEU A 219 -2.46 -8.52 -7.92
CA LEU A 219 -2.05 -9.88 -8.29
C LEU A 219 -3.20 -10.68 -8.93
N HIS A 220 -4.45 -10.47 -8.51
CA HIS A 220 -5.63 -11.04 -9.17
C HIS A 220 -5.73 -10.57 -10.63
N ILE A 221 -5.53 -9.27 -10.88
CA ILE A 221 -5.45 -8.70 -12.23
C ILE A 221 -4.29 -9.32 -13.02
N ALA A 222 -3.08 -9.35 -12.43
CA ALA A 222 -1.88 -9.89 -13.09
C ALA A 222 -1.99 -11.38 -13.46
N THR A 223 -2.84 -12.13 -12.74
CA THR A 223 -3.09 -13.57 -13.01
C THR A 223 -4.35 -13.82 -13.86
N GLY A 224 -4.87 -12.81 -14.56
CA GLY A 224 -6.07 -12.92 -15.39
C GLY A 224 -7.34 -13.28 -14.61
N GLY A 225 -7.46 -12.79 -13.37
CA GLY A 225 -8.65 -13.01 -12.54
C GLY A 225 -8.67 -14.34 -11.75
N ALA A 226 -7.58 -15.09 -11.70
CA ALA A 226 -7.57 -16.44 -11.12
C ALA A 226 -7.39 -16.50 -9.59
N LEU A 227 -7.03 -15.39 -8.93
CA LEU A 227 -6.61 -15.42 -7.53
C LEU A 227 -7.77 -15.34 -6.52
N LEU A 228 -8.78 -14.53 -6.82
CA LEU A 228 -9.94 -14.28 -5.95
C LEU A 228 -11.17 -15.05 -6.47
N PRO A 229 -12.12 -15.39 -5.59
CA PRO A 229 -13.42 -15.92 -6.02
C PRO A 229 -14.16 -14.94 -6.93
N GLU A 230 -15.07 -15.49 -7.76
CA GLU A 230 -15.95 -14.66 -8.58
C GLU A 230 -16.76 -13.68 -7.69
N HIS A 231 -16.82 -12.43 -8.13
CA HIS A 231 -17.53 -11.36 -7.44
C HIS A 231 -18.09 -10.36 -8.45
N GLU A 232 -19.24 -9.79 -8.12
CA GLU A 232 -19.93 -8.86 -9.01
C GLU A 232 -19.53 -7.40 -8.78
N VAL A 233 -19.04 -7.09 -7.57
CA VAL A 233 -18.68 -5.72 -7.19
C VAL A 233 -17.31 -5.68 -6.55
N VAL A 234 -16.51 -4.67 -6.90
CA VAL A 234 -15.26 -4.36 -6.20
C VAL A 234 -15.27 -2.93 -5.68
N VAL A 235 -14.83 -2.75 -4.45
CA VAL A 235 -14.51 -1.43 -3.89
C VAL A 235 -13.00 -1.26 -3.87
N PHE A 236 -12.50 -0.18 -4.48
CA PHE A 236 -11.12 0.28 -4.31
C PHE A 236 -11.11 1.44 -3.32
N ASP A 237 -10.78 1.15 -2.08
CA ASP A 237 -10.58 2.20 -1.08
C ASP A 237 -9.15 2.74 -1.18
N GLU A 238 -9.00 4.05 -1.05
CA GLU A 238 -7.80 4.82 -1.42
C GLU A 238 -7.43 4.64 -2.91
N ALA A 239 -8.44 4.80 -3.78
CA ALA A 239 -8.36 4.53 -5.20
C ALA A 239 -7.26 5.32 -5.94
N HIS A 240 -6.77 6.43 -5.38
CA HIS A 240 -5.64 7.18 -5.92
C HIS A 240 -4.33 6.36 -5.99
N GLN A 241 -4.24 5.23 -5.25
CA GLN A 241 -3.10 4.32 -5.28
C GLN A 241 -3.24 3.18 -6.32
N LEU A 242 -4.42 3.06 -6.96
CA LEU A 242 -4.74 1.90 -7.79
C LEU A 242 -3.77 1.74 -8.96
N GLU A 243 -3.46 2.83 -9.65
CA GLU A 243 -2.54 2.79 -10.80
C GLU A 243 -1.16 2.26 -10.43
N ASP A 244 -0.58 2.77 -9.34
CA ASP A 244 0.76 2.38 -8.90
C ASP A 244 0.80 0.93 -8.44
N VAL A 245 -0.22 0.49 -7.68
CA VAL A 245 -0.31 -0.90 -7.21
C VAL A 245 -0.52 -1.86 -8.37
N VAL A 246 -1.38 -1.55 -9.32
CA VAL A 246 -1.59 -2.41 -10.50
C VAL A 246 -0.32 -2.45 -11.34
N SER A 247 0.31 -1.29 -11.59
CA SER A 247 1.57 -1.22 -12.32
C SER A 247 2.64 -2.11 -11.69
N ALA A 248 2.85 -2.02 -10.37
CA ALA A 248 3.79 -2.89 -9.66
C ALA A 248 3.41 -4.37 -9.77
N SER A 249 2.11 -4.70 -9.67
CA SER A 249 1.64 -6.09 -9.69
C SER A 249 1.79 -6.78 -11.05
N VAL A 250 1.68 -6.04 -12.15
CA VAL A 250 1.83 -6.57 -13.51
C VAL A 250 3.24 -6.38 -14.09
N SER A 251 4.14 -5.78 -13.30
CA SER A 251 5.55 -5.64 -13.64
C SER A 251 6.29 -6.96 -13.48
N THR A 252 7.36 -7.10 -14.24
CA THR A 252 8.28 -8.23 -14.15
C THR A 252 9.55 -7.79 -13.44
N GLU A 253 10.00 -8.59 -12.46
CA GLU A 253 11.16 -8.29 -11.65
C GLU A 253 12.22 -9.39 -11.76
N ILE A 254 13.49 -9.00 -11.89
CA ILE A 254 14.66 -9.88 -11.79
C ILE A 254 15.66 -9.25 -10.84
N SER A 255 16.11 -9.99 -9.83
CA SER A 255 17.12 -9.53 -8.89
C SER A 255 18.18 -10.59 -8.60
N PRO A 256 19.40 -10.21 -8.23
CA PRO A 256 20.43 -11.14 -7.75
C PRO A 256 19.95 -12.01 -6.59
N GLY A 257 19.15 -11.43 -5.67
CA GLY A 257 18.54 -12.15 -4.55
C GLY A 257 17.61 -13.28 -5.00
N ARG A 258 16.81 -13.05 -6.04
CA ARG A 258 15.93 -14.06 -6.61
C ARG A 258 16.71 -15.19 -7.30
N VAL A 259 17.81 -14.85 -8.00
CA VAL A 259 18.72 -15.85 -8.59
C VAL A 259 19.36 -16.71 -7.52
N ASN A 260 19.86 -16.09 -6.43
CA ASN A 260 20.44 -16.82 -5.29
C ASN A 260 19.41 -17.72 -4.59
N ALA A 261 18.14 -17.31 -4.48
CA ALA A 261 17.08 -18.14 -3.91
C ALA A 261 16.81 -19.38 -4.78
N VAL A 262 16.78 -19.23 -6.10
CA VAL A 262 16.67 -20.34 -7.06
C VAL A 262 17.89 -21.26 -6.93
N SER A 263 19.12 -20.73 -6.92
CA SER A 263 20.36 -21.47 -6.73
C SER A 263 20.35 -22.31 -5.47
N ALA A 264 19.98 -21.69 -4.31
CA ALA A 264 19.90 -22.38 -3.03
C ALA A 264 18.87 -23.51 -3.04
N SER A 265 17.69 -23.28 -3.66
CA SER A 265 16.65 -24.32 -3.77
C SER A 265 17.06 -25.52 -4.64
N ILE A 266 17.80 -25.27 -5.71
CA ILE A 266 18.36 -26.30 -6.59
C ILE A 266 19.45 -27.08 -5.86
N ARG A 267 20.38 -26.40 -5.19
CA ARG A 267 21.50 -27.00 -4.44
C ARG A 267 21.02 -27.95 -3.34
N ALA A 268 19.94 -27.60 -2.67
CA ALA A 268 19.35 -28.44 -1.61
C ALA A 268 18.91 -29.83 -2.11
N ILE A 269 18.76 -30.01 -3.43
CA ILE A 269 18.23 -31.21 -4.05
C ILE A 269 19.27 -31.90 -4.93
N ILE A 270 19.84 -31.21 -5.90
CA ILE A 270 20.76 -31.75 -6.92
C ILE A 270 22.16 -31.98 -6.33
N ARG A 271 22.57 -31.19 -5.32
CA ARG A 271 23.89 -31.23 -4.68
C ARG A 271 25.04 -31.09 -5.68
N ASP A 272 24.84 -30.33 -6.73
CA ASP A 272 25.87 -29.97 -7.71
C ASP A 272 26.45 -28.59 -7.37
N ASP A 273 27.64 -28.59 -6.79
CA ASP A 273 28.33 -27.36 -6.40
C ASP A 273 28.79 -26.55 -7.61
N SER A 274 29.02 -27.17 -8.78
CA SER A 274 29.40 -26.46 -10.01
C SER A 274 28.23 -25.67 -10.59
N LEU A 275 27.03 -26.27 -10.61
CA LEU A 275 25.81 -25.61 -11.06
C LEU A 275 25.43 -24.45 -10.15
N SER A 276 25.40 -24.69 -8.85
CA SER A 276 25.07 -23.65 -7.87
C SER A 276 26.11 -22.54 -7.83
N GLY A 277 27.42 -22.88 -7.96
CA GLY A 277 28.51 -21.90 -8.09
C GLY A 277 28.34 -21.03 -9.34
N SER A 278 27.96 -21.62 -10.47
CA SER A 278 27.68 -20.86 -11.71
C SER A 278 26.50 -19.90 -11.56
N LEU A 279 25.40 -20.32 -10.94
CA LEU A 279 24.24 -19.46 -10.70
C LEU A 279 24.57 -18.31 -9.73
N ASN A 280 25.34 -18.58 -8.68
CA ASN A 280 25.78 -17.55 -7.72
C ASN A 280 26.72 -16.54 -8.40
N GLN A 281 27.61 -16.99 -9.32
CA GLN A 281 28.46 -16.08 -10.08
C GLN A 281 27.61 -15.17 -10.98
N ILE A 282 26.64 -15.73 -11.69
CA ILE A 282 25.71 -14.93 -12.51
C ILE A 282 24.95 -13.90 -11.64
N ALA A 283 24.56 -14.25 -10.42
CA ALA A 283 23.92 -13.31 -9.50
C ALA A 283 24.86 -12.14 -9.13
N ILE A 284 26.16 -12.41 -8.93
CA ILE A 284 27.17 -11.38 -8.66
C ILE A 284 27.37 -10.49 -9.90
N ASP A 285 27.50 -11.09 -11.08
CA ASP A 285 27.68 -10.37 -12.34
C ASP A 285 26.46 -9.49 -12.63
N LEU A 286 25.26 -10.00 -12.44
CA LEU A 286 24.00 -9.25 -12.56
C LEU A 286 23.94 -8.07 -11.58
N GLN A 287 24.33 -8.28 -10.31
CA GLN A 287 24.42 -7.18 -9.34
C GLN A 287 25.38 -6.09 -9.81
N SER A 288 26.56 -6.47 -10.28
CA SER A 288 27.59 -5.54 -10.76
C SER A 288 27.10 -4.73 -11.96
N GLN A 289 26.38 -5.37 -12.88
CA GLN A 289 25.83 -4.71 -14.06
C GLN A 289 24.65 -3.78 -13.75
N LEU A 290 23.78 -4.15 -12.81
CA LEU A 290 22.60 -3.36 -12.46
C LEU A 290 22.91 -2.20 -11.50
N ALA A 291 23.86 -2.34 -10.58
CA ALA A 291 24.17 -1.34 -9.54
C ALA A 291 24.41 0.11 -10.06
N PRO A 292 25.09 0.35 -11.21
CA PRO A 292 25.28 1.69 -11.77
C PRO A 292 23.99 2.35 -12.28
N PHE A 293 22.95 1.55 -12.51
CA PHE A 293 21.67 1.97 -13.07
C PHE A 293 20.56 2.10 -12.04
N VAL A 294 20.85 1.94 -10.77
CA VAL A 294 19.84 2.16 -9.71
C VAL A 294 19.21 3.55 -9.85
N ASP A 295 17.88 3.62 -9.78
CA ASP A 295 17.05 4.80 -10.06
C ASP A 295 17.16 5.35 -11.49
N LYS A 296 17.57 4.52 -12.46
CA LYS A 296 17.69 4.93 -13.87
C LYS A 296 16.92 4.01 -14.80
N ARG A 297 16.44 4.60 -15.89
CA ARG A 297 15.87 3.86 -17.02
C ARG A 297 16.97 3.17 -17.83
N LEU A 298 16.63 2.01 -18.36
CA LEU A 298 17.43 1.29 -19.35
C LEU A 298 16.81 1.43 -20.74
N SER A 299 17.61 1.23 -21.76
CA SER A 299 17.10 1.09 -23.13
C SER A 299 16.27 -0.18 -23.30
N MET A 300 15.34 -0.16 -24.22
CA MET A 300 14.70 -1.36 -24.75
C MET A 300 14.96 -1.40 -26.27
N PRO A 301 15.60 -2.47 -26.79
CA PRO A 301 16.13 -3.66 -26.07
C PRO A 301 17.12 -3.31 -24.96
N LEU A 302 17.24 -4.19 -23.95
CA LEU A 302 18.21 -4.03 -22.87
C LEU A 302 19.65 -3.95 -23.42
N PRO A 303 20.61 -3.35 -22.70
CA PRO A 303 22.02 -3.36 -23.09
C PRO A 303 22.54 -4.77 -23.36
N ASP A 304 23.38 -4.95 -24.40
CA ASP A 304 23.86 -6.25 -24.87
C ASP A 304 24.48 -7.11 -23.75
N ASP A 305 25.31 -6.51 -22.90
CA ASP A 305 25.94 -7.23 -21.79
C ASP A 305 24.89 -7.80 -20.83
N LEU A 306 23.85 -7.03 -20.51
CA LEU A 306 22.76 -7.46 -19.64
C LEU A 306 21.90 -8.53 -20.32
N GLN A 307 21.60 -8.39 -21.63
CA GLN A 307 20.89 -9.42 -22.38
C GLN A 307 21.68 -10.74 -22.36
N ASN A 308 22.99 -10.70 -22.64
CA ASN A 308 23.84 -11.88 -22.62
C ASN A 308 23.86 -12.56 -21.25
N GLU A 309 23.88 -11.79 -20.17
CA GLU A 309 23.87 -12.34 -18.81
C GLU A 309 22.52 -13.00 -18.49
N LEU A 310 21.41 -12.38 -18.88
CA LEU A 310 20.08 -12.96 -18.74
C LEU A 310 19.90 -14.25 -19.58
N ILE A 311 20.44 -14.30 -20.79
CA ILE A 311 20.42 -15.51 -21.63
C ILE A 311 21.25 -16.62 -20.98
N LYS A 312 22.44 -16.34 -20.45
CA LYS A 312 23.23 -17.32 -19.68
C LYS A 312 22.47 -17.85 -18.47
N LEU A 313 21.84 -16.93 -17.70
CA LEU A 313 21.02 -17.30 -16.56
C LEU A 313 19.89 -18.24 -16.98
N ARG A 314 19.14 -17.86 -18.01
CA ARG A 314 18.05 -18.68 -18.56
C ARG A 314 18.49 -20.10 -18.90
N LEU A 315 19.58 -20.25 -19.66
CA LEU A 315 20.10 -21.55 -20.08
C LEU A 315 20.54 -22.40 -18.86
N LYS A 316 21.16 -21.79 -17.85
CA LYS A 316 21.57 -22.51 -16.63
C LYS A 316 20.40 -22.95 -15.79
N VAL A 317 19.37 -22.09 -15.63
CA VAL A 317 18.14 -22.43 -14.88
C VAL A 317 17.33 -23.49 -15.64
N ASP A 318 17.26 -23.45 -16.96
CA ASP A 318 16.56 -24.44 -17.78
C ASP A 318 17.22 -25.84 -17.68
N SER A 319 18.55 -25.90 -17.78
CA SER A 319 19.30 -27.13 -17.55
C SER A 319 19.07 -27.70 -16.14
N ALA A 320 19.05 -26.84 -15.11
CA ALA A 320 18.71 -27.27 -13.75
C ALA A 320 17.27 -27.79 -13.62
N LEU A 321 16.34 -27.15 -14.33
CA LEU A 321 14.93 -27.55 -14.33
C LEU A 321 14.73 -28.92 -14.98
N GLU A 322 15.45 -29.24 -16.05
CA GLU A 322 15.46 -30.58 -16.65
C GLU A 322 15.98 -31.64 -15.68
N MET A 323 17.10 -31.33 -14.99
CA MET A 323 17.63 -32.23 -13.96
C MET A 323 16.62 -32.46 -12.82
N LEU A 324 15.95 -31.41 -12.34
CA LEU A 324 14.92 -31.50 -11.30
C LEU A 324 13.70 -32.32 -11.73
N ARG A 325 13.31 -32.27 -13.01
CA ARG A 325 12.20 -33.08 -13.58
C ARG A 325 12.55 -34.55 -13.68
N GLY A 326 13.82 -34.87 -13.93
CA GLY A 326 14.33 -36.24 -14.01
C GLY A 326 14.47 -36.96 -12.66
N LEU A 327 14.38 -36.24 -11.54
CA LEU A 327 14.58 -36.82 -10.22
C LEU A 327 13.36 -37.62 -9.76
N THR A 328 13.62 -38.91 -9.44
CA THR A 328 12.64 -39.79 -8.80
C THR A 328 13.06 -40.00 -7.34
N SER A 329 12.21 -39.64 -6.42
CA SER A 329 12.43 -39.85 -4.96
C SER A 329 11.24 -40.58 -4.36
N LYS A 330 11.50 -41.51 -3.41
CA LYS A 330 10.47 -42.10 -2.56
C LYS A 330 10.11 -41.27 -1.34
N ASP A 331 10.96 -40.28 -1.02
CA ASP A 331 10.75 -39.34 0.09
C ASP A 331 9.85 -38.17 -0.36
N ASP A 332 8.69 -38.06 0.24
CA ASP A 332 7.73 -37.02 -0.09
C ASP A 332 8.23 -35.61 0.23
N SER A 333 9.05 -35.45 1.26
CA SER A 333 9.71 -34.17 1.58
C SER A 333 10.69 -33.75 0.48
N ALA A 334 11.47 -34.70 -0.06
CA ALA A 334 12.37 -34.44 -1.19
C ALA A 334 11.60 -34.07 -2.47
N LYS A 335 10.48 -34.77 -2.75
CA LYS A 335 9.61 -34.43 -3.88
C LYS A 335 9.07 -33.00 -3.78
N GLN A 336 8.66 -32.57 -2.58
CA GLN A 336 8.12 -31.23 -2.36
C GLN A 336 9.18 -30.14 -2.52
N ARG A 337 10.40 -30.39 -2.01
CA ARG A 337 11.51 -29.45 -2.26
C ARG A 337 11.83 -29.36 -3.76
N ALA A 338 11.82 -30.48 -4.48
CA ALA A 338 12.02 -30.50 -5.92
C ALA A 338 10.93 -29.71 -6.66
N LEU A 339 9.67 -29.89 -6.27
CA LEU A 339 8.55 -29.18 -6.87
C LEU A 339 8.60 -27.66 -6.63
N ARG A 340 9.02 -27.23 -5.42
CA ARG A 340 9.26 -25.80 -5.15
C ARG A 340 10.39 -25.25 -6.02
N ALA A 341 11.52 -25.96 -6.10
CA ALA A 341 12.64 -25.53 -6.94
C ALA A 341 12.26 -25.45 -8.42
N GLN A 342 11.45 -26.41 -8.92
CA GLN A 342 10.91 -26.35 -10.29
C GLN A 342 10.01 -25.11 -10.48
N THR A 343 9.12 -24.81 -9.53
CA THR A 343 8.22 -23.66 -9.60
C THR A 343 9.00 -22.33 -9.63
N LEU A 344 9.98 -22.18 -8.73
CA LEU A 344 10.86 -20.99 -8.70
C LEU A 344 11.66 -20.86 -10.00
N SER A 345 12.20 -21.94 -10.52
CA SER A 345 12.98 -21.96 -11.77
C SER A 345 12.12 -21.56 -12.97
N MET A 346 10.93 -22.13 -13.11
CA MET A 346 10.00 -21.78 -14.21
C MET A 346 9.64 -20.28 -14.17
N ARG A 347 9.28 -19.76 -13.00
CA ARG A 347 8.93 -18.34 -12.87
C ARG A 347 10.10 -17.39 -13.14
N LEU A 348 11.33 -17.80 -12.81
CA LEU A 348 12.50 -17.02 -13.16
C LEU A 348 12.72 -17.02 -14.67
N ILE A 349 12.56 -18.16 -15.34
CA ILE A 349 12.62 -18.27 -16.81
C ILE A 349 11.57 -17.37 -17.46
N ASP A 350 10.31 -17.44 -17.02
CA ASP A 350 9.23 -16.59 -17.54
C ASP A 350 9.58 -15.09 -17.38
N SER A 351 10.13 -14.70 -16.24
CA SER A 351 10.56 -13.31 -16.01
C SER A 351 11.69 -12.90 -16.94
N ILE A 352 12.67 -13.78 -17.19
CA ILE A 352 13.77 -13.51 -18.12
C ILE A 352 13.22 -13.39 -19.55
N ASP A 353 12.37 -14.30 -19.98
CA ASP A 353 11.79 -14.30 -21.32
C ASP A 353 11.03 -13.01 -21.60
N ILE A 354 10.20 -12.55 -20.64
CA ILE A 354 9.50 -11.25 -20.72
C ILE A 354 10.47 -10.09 -20.79
N SER A 355 11.58 -10.14 -20.05
CA SER A 355 12.56 -9.05 -20.01
C SER A 355 13.39 -8.95 -21.30
N LEU A 356 13.56 -10.06 -22.02
CA LEU A 356 14.26 -10.11 -23.31
C LEU A 356 13.34 -9.75 -24.49
N MET A 357 12.02 -9.76 -24.29
CA MET A 357 11.06 -9.37 -25.34
C MET A 357 10.98 -7.85 -25.47
N GLU A 358 11.04 -7.36 -26.70
CA GLU A 358 10.74 -5.97 -27.02
C GLU A 358 9.22 -5.77 -27.10
N ILE A 359 8.60 -5.39 -25.95
CA ILE A 359 7.17 -5.15 -25.87
C ILE A 359 6.92 -3.65 -25.86
N LYS A 360 6.21 -3.14 -26.85
CA LYS A 360 5.80 -1.72 -26.92
C LYS A 360 4.95 -1.34 -25.69
N GLY A 361 5.13 -0.14 -25.18
CA GLY A 361 4.39 0.35 -24.02
C GLY A 361 4.91 -0.15 -22.68
N ARG A 362 6.12 -0.71 -22.62
CA ARG A 362 6.84 -1.04 -21.40
C ARG A 362 8.12 -0.23 -21.26
N VAL A 363 8.55 -0.06 -20.02
CA VAL A 363 9.82 0.59 -19.68
C VAL A 363 10.64 -0.33 -18.79
N ALA A 364 11.94 -0.40 -19.08
CA ALA A 364 12.94 -1.08 -18.26
C ALA A 364 13.64 -0.06 -17.36
N PHE A 365 13.81 -0.39 -16.09
CA PHE A 365 14.57 0.43 -15.15
C PHE A 365 15.14 -0.42 -14.01
N VAL A 366 16.01 0.17 -13.21
CA VAL A 366 16.56 -0.50 -12.02
C VAL A 366 16.12 0.22 -10.77
N SER A 367 15.47 -0.50 -9.88
CA SER A 367 15.06 -0.04 -8.55
C SER A 367 15.94 -0.65 -7.44
N GLY A 368 15.60 -0.36 -6.18
CA GLY A 368 16.27 -0.89 -5.01
C GLY A 368 17.50 -0.09 -4.59
N SER A 369 18.54 -0.77 -4.11
CA SER A 369 19.81 -0.15 -3.73
C SER A 369 20.96 -0.74 -4.54
N LYS A 370 22.12 -0.09 -4.51
CA LYS A 370 23.33 -0.63 -5.19
C LYS A 370 23.72 -2.02 -4.71
N ASP A 371 23.46 -2.33 -3.45
CA ASP A 371 23.72 -3.65 -2.86
C ASP A 371 22.62 -4.67 -3.19
N ARG A 372 21.42 -4.19 -3.54
CA ARG A 372 20.24 -5.01 -3.86
C ARG A 372 19.47 -4.40 -5.03
N PRO A 373 20.07 -4.34 -6.22
CA PRO A 373 19.40 -3.81 -7.40
C PRO A 373 18.34 -4.79 -7.92
N VAL A 374 17.27 -4.24 -8.48
CA VAL A 374 16.18 -5.00 -9.10
C VAL A 374 15.95 -4.45 -10.50
N LEU A 375 16.09 -5.28 -11.51
CA LEU A 375 15.64 -4.97 -12.86
C LEU A 375 14.12 -5.10 -12.90
N GLU A 376 13.45 -4.03 -13.30
CA GLU A 376 12.00 -3.99 -13.46
C GLU A 376 11.61 -3.69 -14.92
N ILE A 377 10.59 -4.42 -15.40
CA ILE A 377 9.95 -4.18 -16.70
C ILE A 377 8.48 -3.87 -16.42
N ALA A 378 8.13 -2.61 -16.42
CA ALA A 378 6.80 -2.13 -16.06
C ALA A 378 6.00 -1.64 -17.27
N PRO A 379 4.67 -1.79 -17.28
CA PRO A 379 3.84 -1.15 -18.28
C PRO A 379 3.75 0.35 -18.03
N LEU A 380 3.72 1.14 -19.10
CA LEU A 380 3.49 2.57 -19.05
C LEU A 380 2.02 2.89 -18.79
N ASP A 381 1.14 2.04 -19.27
CA ASP A 381 -0.31 2.15 -19.15
C ASP A 381 -0.89 0.86 -18.53
N VAL A 382 -1.62 1.01 -17.44
CA VAL A 382 -2.31 -0.08 -16.73
C VAL A 382 -3.75 -0.29 -17.21
N GLY A 383 -4.27 0.65 -18.00
CA GLY A 383 -5.65 0.64 -18.50
C GLY A 383 -6.04 -0.68 -19.17
N PRO A 384 -5.28 -1.23 -20.10
CA PRO A 384 -5.61 -2.50 -20.76
C PRO A 384 -5.85 -3.64 -19.77
N SER A 385 -5.00 -3.79 -18.76
CA SER A 385 -5.15 -4.84 -17.74
C SER A 385 -6.38 -4.64 -16.86
N LEU A 386 -6.71 -3.39 -16.54
CA LEU A 386 -7.91 -3.05 -15.77
C LEU A 386 -9.19 -3.20 -16.59
N ILE A 387 -9.19 -2.82 -17.86
CA ILE A 387 -10.33 -2.99 -18.78
C ILE A 387 -10.69 -4.47 -18.88
N GLU A 388 -9.70 -5.31 -19.14
CA GLU A 388 -9.92 -6.76 -19.32
C GLU A 388 -10.38 -7.44 -18.03
N ASN A 389 -9.78 -7.12 -16.89
CA ASN A 389 -9.97 -7.89 -15.66
C ASN A 389 -10.92 -7.24 -14.64
N VAL A 390 -11.32 -5.98 -14.85
CA VAL A 390 -12.17 -5.24 -13.91
C VAL A 390 -13.33 -4.55 -14.62
N TRP A 391 -13.06 -3.56 -15.49
CA TRP A 391 -14.11 -2.66 -15.99
C TRP A 391 -15.15 -3.39 -16.85
N ASN A 392 -14.74 -4.37 -17.65
CA ASN A 392 -15.64 -5.17 -18.48
C ASN A 392 -16.36 -6.29 -17.73
N GLN A 393 -15.95 -6.62 -16.50
CA GLN A 393 -16.43 -7.82 -15.82
C GLN A 393 -17.34 -7.55 -14.63
N ARG A 394 -17.16 -6.41 -13.96
CA ARG A 394 -17.84 -6.12 -12.69
C ARG A 394 -18.05 -4.63 -12.43
N THR A 395 -18.97 -4.31 -11.55
CA THR A 395 -19.15 -2.92 -11.09
C THR A 395 -18.01 -2.54 -10.13
N ALA A 396 -17.35 -1.42 -10.39
CA ALA A 396 -16.31 -0.91 -9.53
C ALA A 396 -16.72 0.39 -8.84
N ILE A 397 -16.47 0.45 -7.53
CA ILE A 397 -16.63 1.64 -6.69
C ILE A 397 -15.24 2.10 -6.29
N LEU A 398 -14.84 3.28 -6.72
CA LEU A 398 -13.55 3.87 -6.40
C LEU A 398 -13.77 4.99 -5.38
N THR A 399 -13.16 4.87 -4.20
CA THR A 399 -13.33 5.89 -3.15
C THR A 399 -11.99 6.36 -2.60
N SER A 400 -11.88 7.65 -2.34
CA SER A 400 -10.74 8.27 -1.67
C SER A 400 -11.13 9.64 -1.12
N ALA A 401 -10.33 10.16 -0.18
CA ALA A 401 -10.47 11.54 0.28
C ALA A 401 -10.12 12.56 -0.83
N THR A 402 -9.21 12.17 -1.71
CA THR A 402 -8.77 12.99 -2.85
C THR A 402 -8.60 12.08 -4.07
N ILE A 403 -9.25 12.43 -5.16
CA ILE A 403 -9.18 11.69 -6.42
C ILE A 403 -8.73 12.67 -7.52
N PRO A 404 -7.56 12.43 -8.14
CA PRO A 404 -7.12 13.23 -9.28
C PRO A 404 -8.14 13.17 -10.43
N LEU A 405 -8.47 14.30 -11.02
CA LEU A 405 -9.37 14.35 -12.18
C LEU A 405 -8.85 13.53 -13.38
N SER A 406 -7.53 13.36 -13.49
CA SER A 406 -6.91 12.53 -14.52
C SER A 406 -6.94 11.03 -14.22
N LEU A 407 -7.36 10.61 -13.01
CA LEU A 407 -7.32 9.19 -12.63
C LEU A 407 -8.13 8.29 -13.57
N PRO A 408 -9.39 8.61 -13.96
CA PRO A 408 -10.17 7.73 -14.85
C PRO A 408 -9.41 7.40 -16.14
N ASN A 409 -8.86 8.40 -16.80
CA ASN A 409 -8.10 8.22 -18.04
C ASN A 409 -6.83 7.38 -17.83
N ARG A 410 -6.12 7.60 -16.73
CA ARG A 410 -4.88 6.88 -16.41
C ARG A 410 -5.08 5.40 -16.06
N ILE A 411 -6.28 5.04 -15.62
CA ILE A 411 -6.67 3.64 -15.34
C ILE A 411 -7.55 3.03 -16.43
N GLY A 412 -7.70 3.72 -17.58
CA GLY A 412 -8.47 3.23 -18.72
C GLY A 412 -9.98 3.14 -18.46
N LEU A 413 -10.53 3.94 -17.53
CA LEU A 413 -11.95 3.97 -17.24
C LEU A 413 -12.64 5.06 -18.06
N ALA A 414 -13.44 4.64 -19.03
CA ALA A 414 -14.13 5.56 -19.95
C ALA A 414 -15.20 6.39 -19.23
N GLU A 415 -15.30 7.67 -19.57
CA GLU A 415 -16.24 8.62 -18.93
C GLU A 415 -17.70 8.17 -19.05
N GLU A 416 -18.06 7.52 -20.14
CA GLU A 416 -19.43 7.05 -20.39
C GLU A 416 -19.84 5.91 -19.45
N LEU A 417 -18.88 5.20 -18.86
CA LEU A 417 -19.10 4.04 -17.99
C LEU A 417 -19.08 4.39 -16.51
N VAL A 418 -18.71 5.63 -16.14
CA VAL A 418 -18.48 6.02 -14.76
C VAL A 418 -19.28 7.26 -14.38
N ASP A 419 -19.87 7.24 -13.19
CA ASP A 419 -20.42 8.41 -12.55
C ASP A 419 -19.42 8.94 -11.51
N VAL A 420 -19.34 10.25 -11.32
CA VAL A 420 -18.41 10.89 -10.39
C VAL A 420 -19.19 11.77 -9.43
N ILE A 421 -19.00 11.59 -8.13
CA ILE A 421 -19.59 12.43 -7.10
C ILE A 421 -18.51 12.90 -6.10
N ASP A 422 -18.70 14.10 -5.57
CA ASP A 422 -17.95 14.62 -4.43
C ASP A 422 -18.96 14.90 -3.31
N VAL A 423 -18.84 14.16 -2.21
CA VAL A 423 -19.73 14.28 -1.05
C VAL A 423 -19.15 15.16 0.05
N GLY A 424 -18.01 15.81 -0.22
CA GLY A 424 -17.36 16.75 0.68
C GLY A 424 -16.82 16.10 1.95
N SER A 425 -16.69 16.94 2.97
CA SER A 425 -16.25 16.56 4.31
C SER A 425 -17.29 17.05 5.33
N PRO A 426 -17.53 16.28 6.42
CA PRO A 426 -18.46 16.70 7.48
C PRO A 426 -17.89 17.76 8.42
N PHE A 427 -16.61 18.11 8.28
CA PHE A 427 -15.93 19.00 9.22
C PHE A 427 -16.06 20.48 8.84
N ASP A 428 -16.15 21.32 9.86
CA ASP A 428 -16.08 22.77 9.74
C ASP A 428 -14.61 23.21 9.71
N TYR A 429 -14.14 23.61 8.54
CA TYR A 429 -12.77 24.07 8.33
C TYR A 429 -12.58 25.58 8.62
N ASP A 430 -13.65 26.34 8.83
CA ASP A 430 -13.57 27.79 9.14
C ASP A 430 -12.88 28.06 10.48
N GLN A 431 -12.79 27.07 11.34
CA GLN A 431 -12.11 27.12 12.62
C GLN A 431 -10.62 26.69 12.56
N SER A 432 -10.07 26.55 11.38
CA SER A 432 -8.67 26.22 11.13
C SER A 432 -8.09 27.20 10.09
N LEU A 433 -6.77 27.27 9.97
CA LEU A 433 -6.09 28.24 9.12
C LEU A 433 -5.08 27.55 8.21
N LEU A 434 -5.07 27.92 6.93
CA LEU A 434 -4.01 27.54 5.99
C LEU A 434 -2.99 28.67 5.86
N TYR A 435 -1.79 28.45 6.35
CA TYR A 435 -0.67 29.37 6.19
C TYR A 435 0.19 28.97 4.99
N CYS A 436 0.40 29.91 4.05
CA CYS A 436 1.25 29.74 2.87
C CYS A 436 2.47 30.66 2.98
N ALA A 437 3.63 30.09 3.23
CA ALA A 437 4.87 30.84 3.53
C ALA A 437 5.44 31.54 2.27
N LYS A 438 4.84 32.64 1.88
CA LYS A 438 5.21 33.41 0.67
C LYS A 438 6.61 34.02 0.73
N GLN A 439 7.09 34.35 1.94
CA GLN A 439 8.34 35.10 2.15
C GLN A 439 9.58 34.21 2.19
N LEU A 440 9.41 32.90 2.30
CA LEU A 440 10.54 31.98 2.34
C LEU A 440 11.30 31.94 1.00
N PRO A 441 12.63 31.70 1.00
CA PRO A 441 13.38 31.43 -0.21
C PRO A 441 12.86 30.16 -0.92
N GLU A 442 12.99 30.11 -2.26
CA GLU A 442 12.63 28.91 -3.03
C GLU A 442 13.44 27.67 -2.56
N PRO A 443 12.90 26.42 -2.71
CA PRO A 443 13.51 25.21 -2.17
C PRO A 443 14.97 24.94 -2.57
N ASN A 444 15.42 25.47 -3.69
CA ASN A 444 16.79 25.30 -4.18
C ASN A 444 17.76 26.44 -3.78
N SER A 445 17.28 27.40 -2.99
CA SER A 445 18.11 28.51 -2.51
C SER A 445 19.07 28.07 -1.40
N PRO A 446 20.34 28.50 -1.40
CA PRO A 446 21.28 28.23 -0.31
C PRO A 446 20.86 28.87 1.02
N LEU A 447 19.98 29.89 1.00
CA LEU A 447 19.45 30.55 2.19
C LEU A 447 18.20 29.85 2.75
N ARG A 448 17.81 28.72 2.16
CA ARG A 448 16.55 28.07 2.46
C ARG A 448 16.50 27.44 3.83
N ASP A 449 17.51 26.65 4.19
CA ASP A 449 17.47 25.82 5.38
C ASP A 449 17.38 26.66 6.66
N ASP A 450 18.17 27.71 6.79
CA ASP A 450 18.14 28.60 7.96
C ASP A 450 16.80 29.34 8.06
N ALA A 451 16.29 29.88 6.96
CA ALA A 451 15.01 30.58 6.95
C ALA A 451 13.85 29.61 7.29
N LEU A 452 13.88 28.40 6.75
CA LEU A 452 12.89 27.36 7.03
C LEU A 452 12.90 26.95 8.50
N HIS A 453 14.09 26.70 9.07
CA HIS A 453 14.22 26.30 10.47
C HIS A 453 13.75 27.41 11.42
N ASN A 454 14.04 28.68 11.13
CA ASN A 454 13.55 29.79 11.93
C ASN A 454 12.02 29.91 11.90
N GLU A 455 11.40 29.65 10.75
CA GLU A 455 9.94 29.69 10.64
C GLU A 455 9.27 28.50 11.31
N ILE A 456 9.86 27.29 11.18
CA ILE A 456 9.43 26.09 11.91
C ILE A 456 9.48 26.33 13.43
N GLU A 457 10.58 26.88 13.96
CA GLU A 457 10.74 27.19 15.39
C GLU A 457 9.63 28.14 15.88
N ARG A 458 9.38 29.22 15.15
CA ARG A 458 8.36 30.22 15.52
C ARG A 458 6.96 29.60 15.57
N LEU A 459 6.59 28.80 14.56
CA LEU A 459 5.29 28.14 14.50
C LEU A 459 5.12 27.11 15.62
N ILE A 460 6.16 26.29 15.90
CA ILE A 460 6.11 25.29 16.97
C ILE A 460 6.01 25.95 18.35
N LEU A 461 6.77 27.02 18.60
CA LEU A 461 6.68 27.79 19.85
C LEU A 461 5.28 28.38 20.03
N ALA A 462 4.67 28.91 18.97
CA ALA A 462 3.31 29.44 19.02
C ALA A 462 2.26 28.35 19.26
N ALA A 463 2.49 27.12 18.75
CA ALA A 463 1.63 25.97 18.95
C ALA A 463 1.77 25.31 20.33
N GLY A 464 2.82 25.65 21.10
CA GLY A 464 3.12 24.97 22.37
C GLY A 464 3.54 23.50 22.20
N GLY A 465 4.29 23.19 21.15
CA GLY A 465 4.57 21.83 20.69
C GLY A 465 3.49 21.34 19.72
N ARG A 466 2.73 20.32 20.07
CA ARG A 466 1.54 19.79 19.38
C ARG A 466 1.64 19.78 17.85
N THR A 467 2.81 19.39 17.33
CA THR A 467 3.18 19.57 15.93
C THR A 467 3.49 18.26 15.24
N LEU A 468 2.93 18.11 14.04
CA LEU A 468 3.34 17.13 13.05
C LEU A 468 4.05 17.84 11.90
N ALA A 469 5.36 17.63 11.76
CA ALA A 469 6.18 18.20 10.70
C ALA A 469 6.49 17.16 9.62
N LEU A 470 5.98 17.38 8.41
CA LEU A 470 6.09 16.46 7.28
C LEU A 470 7.09 16.97 6.25
N PHE A 471 8.04 16.12 5.93
CA PHE A 471 9.13 16.43 5.01
C PHE A 471 9.07 15.55 3.76
N THR A 472 9.53 16.08 2.64
CA THR A 472 9.59 15.33 1.38
C THR A 472 10.80 14.41 1.29
N THR A 473 11.83 14.59 2.14
CA THR A 473 13.04 13.74 2.18
C THR A 473 13.48 13.46 3.60
N TYR A 474 14.05 12.26 3.82
CA TYR A 474 14.67 11.89 5.10
C TYR A 474 15.76 12.87 5.54
N ARG A 475 16.61 13.31 4.60
CA ARG A 475 17.69 14.27 4.90
C ARG A 475 17.16 15.58 5.47
N ALA A 476 16.14 16.17 4.84
CA ALA A 476 15.55 17.42 5.33
C ALA A 476 14.88 17.23 6.69
N MET A 477 14.19 16.10 6.89
CA MET A 477 13.58 15.74 8.17
C MET A 477 14.63 15.66 9.30
N HIS A 478 15.72 14.93 9.09
CA HIS A 478 16.77 14.80 10.11
C HIS A 478 17.44 16.14 10.42
N LEU A 479 17.80 16.93 9.42
CA LEU A 479 18.41 18.24 9.61
C LEU A 479 17.49 19.17 10.42
N ALA A 480 16.21 19.21 10.09
CA ALA A 480 15.24 20.03 10.82
C ALA A 480 15.01 19.52 12.24
N ALA A 481 14.86 18.21 12.44
CA ALA A 481 14.67 17.61 13.76
C ALA A 481 15.89 17.83 14.67
N ASP A 482 17.12 17.66 14.15
CA ASP A 482 18.36 17.90 14.90
C ASP A 482 18.51 19.36 15.32
N GLU A 483 18.08 20.28 14.48
CA GLU A 483 18.13 21.71 14.78
C GLU A 483 17.03 22.09 15.79
N MET A 484 15.82 21.57 15.61
CA MET A 484 14.70 21.84 16.53
C MET A 484 14.91 21.21 17.92
N ALA A 485 15.55 20.07 18.02
CA ALA A 485 15.91 19.47 19.31
C ALA A 485 16.85 20.34 20.17
N LYS A 486 17.61 21.26 19.53
CA LYS A 486 18.48 22.22 20.23
C LYS A 486 17.76 23.51 20.63
N ARG A 487 16.74 23.91 19.85
CA ARG A 487 16.09 25.23 19.96
C ARG A 487 14.79 25.19 20.75
N LEU A 488 14.06 24.06 20.70
CA LEU A 488 12.74 23.96 21.30
C LEU A 488 12.78 23.46 22.75
N PRO A 489 11.89 23.95 23.61
CA PRO A 489 11.72 23.42 24.96
C PRO A 489 10.83 22.15 24.99
N PHE A 490 10.41 21.64 23.85
CA PHE A 490 9.49 20.52 23.69
C PHE A 490 10.21 19.24 23.25
N PRO A 491 9.69 18.04 23.57
CA PRO A 491 10.22 16.79 23.02
C PRO A 491 10.12 16.76 21.50
N VAL A 492 11.20 16.38 20.83
CA VAL A 492 11.27 16.19 19.38
C VAL A 492 11.49 14.71 19.09
N LEU A 493 10.52 14.09 18.44
CA LEU A 493 10.58 12.69 17.98
C LEU A 493 10.78 12.64 16.47
N ARG A 494 11.56 11.66 16.01
CA ARG A 494 11.75 11.34 14.57
C ARG A 494 11.05 10.03 14.23
N GLN A 495 10.68 9.86 12.99
CA GLN A 495 9.97 8.65 12.55
C GLN A 495 10.76 7.35 12.71
N ASP A 496 12.08 7.40 12.88
CA ASP A 496 12.98 6.27 13.04
C ASP A 496 13.48 6.06 14.50
N ASP A 497 13.06 6.90 15.44
CA ASP A 497 13.42 6.73 16.86
C ASP A 497 12.76 5.52 17.50
N LEU A 498 11.56 5.15 17.05
CA LEU A 498 10.76 4.05 17.57
C LEU A 498 10.03 3.28 16.45
N PRO A 499 9.61 2.03 16.68
CA PRO A 499 8.67 1.35 15.78
C PRO A 499 7.38 2.16 15.61
N LYS A 500 6.80 2.17 14.39
CA LYS A 500 5.69 3.04 13.98
C LYS A 500 4.57 3.17 15.02
N MET A 501 4.03 2.06 15.53
CA MET A 501 2.93 2.10 16.52
C MET A 501 3.36 2.65 17.89
N ALA A 502 4.59 2.36 18.31
CA ALA A 502 5.13 2.90 19.56
C ALA A 502 5.34 4.42 19.47
N LEU A 503 5.81 4.90 18.31
CA LEU A 503 6.00 6.31 18.03
C LEU A 503 4.67 7.09 18.04
N ILE A 504 3.64 6.53 17.38
CA ILE A 504 2.30 7.11 17.36
C ILE A 504 1.72 7.19 18.78
N ASN A 505 1.86 6.12 19.56
CA ASN A 505 1.39 6.09 20.94
C ASN A 505 2.15 7.08 21.84
N ALA A 506 3.46 7.24 21.62
CA ALA A 506 4.27 8.23 22.34
C ALA A 506 3.80 9.66 22.01
N PHE A 507 3.60 9.96 20.72
CA PHE A 507 3.10 11.26 20.26
C PHE A 507 1.69 11.57 20.78
N ALA A 508 0.79 10.58 20.81
CA ALA A 508 -0.58 10.75 21.30
C ALA A 508 -0.68 10.95 22.81
N LYS A 509 0.31 10.52 23.60
CA LYS A 509 0.30 10.61 25.07
C LYS A 509 0.78 11.94 25.62
N ASP A 510 1.63 12.65 24.87
CA ASP A 510 2.24 13.91 25.31
C ASP A 510 1.86 15.03 24.35
N GLU A 511 0.99 15.91 24.82
CA GLU A 511 0.49 17.05 24.04
C GLU A 511 1.59 18.04 23.60
N ALA A 512 2.71 18.12 24.29
CA ALA A 512 3.81 19.03 23.95
C ALA A 512 4.79 18.47 22.91
N THR A 513 4.66 17.19 22.56
CA THR A 513 5.60 16.53 21.64
C THR A 513 5.47 17.04 20.20
N CYS A 514 6.62 17.18 19.54
CA CYS A 514 6.73 17.46 18.11
C CYS A 514 7.20 16.19 17.39
N LEU A 515 6.51 15.79 16.33
CA LEU A 515 6.85 14.61 15.54
C LEU A 515 7.29 15.01 14.14
N PHE A 516 8.53 14.65 13.80
CA PHE A 516 9.15 14.89 12.50
C PHE A 516 9.16 13.60 11.68
N ALA A 517 8.53 13.64 10.51
CA ALA A 517 8.38 12.45 9.66
C ALA A 517 8.36 12.80 8.17
N THR A 518 8.53 11.80 7.32
CA THR A 518 8.25 11.94 5.90
C THR A 518 6.75 11.77 5.62
N ALA A 519 6.26 12.37 4.54
CA ALA A 519 4.82 12.33 4.18
C ALA A 519 4.27 10.90 4.06
N GLY A 520 5.08 9.95 3.60
CA GLY A 520 4.69 8.54 3.48
C GLY A 520 4.50 7.81 4.82
N PHE A 521 5.12 8.30 5.91
CA PHE A 521 5.00 7.66 7.22
C PHE A 521 3.56 7.68 7.76
N PHE A 522 2.83 8.77 7.46
CA PHE A 522 1.49 9.00 8.01
C PHE A 522 0.34 8.41 7.18
N GLN A 523 0.61 7.73 6.06
CA GLN A 523 -0.45 7.02 5.36
C GLN A 523 -1.06 5.94 6.27
N GLY A 524 -2.39 6.02 6.49
CA GLY A 524 -3.14 5.09 7.35
C GLY A 524 -2.92 5.26 8.86
N VAL A 525 -2.34 6.39 9.33
CA VAL A 525 -2.18 6.69 10.76
C VAL A 525 -3.24 7.69 11.19
N ASP A 526 -3.92 7.40 12.28
CA ASP A 526 -4.87 8.27 12.94
C ASP A 526 -4.33 8.72 14.30
N VAL A 527 -4.23 10.05 14.51
CA VAL A 527 -3.88 10.65 15.80
C VAL A 527 -4.97 11.65 16.15
N PRO A 528 -6.05 11.22 16.79
CA PRO A 528 -7.14 12.12 17.16
C PRO A 528 -6.79 12.97 18.39
N GLY A 529 -7.38 14.16 18.48
CA GLY A 529 -7.46 14.96 19.67
C GLY A 529 -6.49 16.14 19.77
N ARG A 530 -6.41 16.71 20.97
CA ARG A 530 -5.69 17.95 21.30
C ARG A 530 -4.18 17.92 21.07
N THR A 531 -3.59 16.77 20.80
CA THR A 531 -2.16 16.58 20.57
C THR A 531 -1.68 17.12 19.21
N LEU A 532 -2.58 17.56 18.35
CA LEU A 532 -2.23 18.09 17.04
C LEU A 532 -2.97 19.41 16.76
N SER A 533 -2.26 20.52 16.83
CA SER A 533 -2.75 21.85 16.44
C SER A 533 -1.97 22.47 15.30
N LEU A 534 -0.85 21.86 14.89
CA LEU A 534 -0.01 22.37 13.81
C LEU A 534 0.47 21.22 12.91
N VAL A 535 0.14 21.29 11.63
CA VAL A 535 0.73 20.44 10.59
C VAL A 535 1.64 21.29 9.73
N ILE A 536 2.92 20.94 9.68
CA ILE A 536 3.92 21.60 8.82
C ILE A 536 4.21 20.71 7.63
N ILE A 537 4.26 21.30 6.43
CA ILE A 537 4.69 20.64 5.19
C ILE A 537 5.87 21.44 4.64
N ASP A 538 7.06 20.84 4.57
CA ASP A 538 8.32 21.52 4.24
C ASP A 538 8.31 22.17 2.86
N LYS A 539 7.73 21.50 1.87
CA LYS A 539 7.54 21.99 0.50
C LYS A 539 6.49 21.18 -0.24
N ILE A 540 6.06 21.67 -1.39
CA ILE A 540 5.12 20.96 -2.26
C ILE A 540 5.75 19.61 -2.66
N PRO A 541 5.07 18.47 -2.41
CA PRO A 541 5.60 17.13 -2.63
C PRO A 541 5.48 16.70 -4.10
N PHE A 542 6.13 17.45 -5.00
CA PHE A 542 6.24 17.02 -6.38
C PHE A 542 7.00 15.69 -6.48
N PRO A 543 6.58 14.76 -7.34
CA PRO A 543 7.31 13.54 -7.58
C PRO A 543 8.71 13.85 -8.14
N ARG A 544 9.67 12.99 -7.84
CA ARG A 544 11.05 13.17 -8.32
C ARG A 544 11.08 13.23 -9.86
N PRO A 545 11.84 14.17 -10.42
CA PRO A 545 11.97 14.30 -11.89
C PRO A 545 12.58 13.05 -12.55
N ASP A 546 13.49 12.39 -11.84
CA ASP A 546 14.29 11.24 -12.25
C ASP A 546 13.68 9.90 -11.86
N GLU A 547 12.47 9.87 -11.28
CA GLU A 547 11.78 8.62 -11.00
C GLU A 547 11.50 7.88 -12.33
N PRO A 548 12.02 6.64 -12.51
CA PRO A 548 12.12 6.04 -13.84
C PRO A 548 10.78 5.81 -14.54
N LEU A 549 9.79 5.27 -13.84
CA LEU A 549 8.48 4.97 -14.42
C LEU A 549 7.70 6.24 -14.76
N LEU A 550 7.65 7.21 -13.82
CA LEU A 550 6.99 8.49 -14.07
C LEU A 550 7.69 9.30 -15.14
N SER A 551 9.03 9.26 -15.19
CA SER A 551 9.81 9.88 -16.25
C SER A 551 9.41 9.33 -17.63
N ALA A 552 9.24 8.01 -17.75
CA ALA A 552 8.78 7.39 -18.98
C ALA A 552 7.34 7.76 -19.35
N ARG A 553 6.43 7.82 -18.36
CA ARG A 553 5.04 8.30 -18.56
C ARG A 553 5.01 9.77 -18.99
N ARG A 554 5.88 10.62 -18.39
CA ARG A 554 6.02 12.04 -18.81
C ARG A 554 6.43 12.17 -20.26
N ASP A 555 7.36 11.33 -20.73
CA ASP A 555 7.80 11.34 -22.13
C ASP A 555 6.63 11.00 -23.09
N VAL A 556 5.75 10.06 -22.72
CA VAL A 556 4.57 9.69 -23.51
C VAL A 556 3.57 10.84 -23.59
N ILE A 557 3.29 11.52 -22.46
CA ILE A 557 2.36 12.65 -22.39
C ILE A 557 2.95 13.93 -23.04
N GLY A 558 4.28 14.03 -23.05
CA GLY A 558 4.98 15.17 -23.64
C GLY A 558 4.72 16.45 -22.85
N ARG A 559 4.54 17.60 -23.53
CA ARG A 559 4.50 18.95 -22.91
C ARG A 559 3.45 19.15 -21.82
N TYR A 560 2.46 18.28 -21.73
CA TYR A 560 1.36 18.40 -20.75
C TYR A 560 1.62 17.64 -19.45
N TYR A 561 2.73 16.90 -19.34
CA TYR A 561 3.02 16.02 -18.21
C TYR A 561 2.92 16.70 -16.84
N PHE A 562 3.35 17.96 -16.76
CA PHE A 562 3.34 18.68 -15.48
C PHE A 562 1.90 18.88 -14.96
N ASN A 563 0.95 19.19 -15.84
CA ASN A 563 -0.46 19.38 -15.49
C ASN A 563 -1.19 18.04 -15.29
N GLU A 564 -0.82 17.00 -16.04
CA GLU A 564 -1.56 15.73 -16.04
C GLU A 564 -1.01 14.71 -15.06
N ILE A 565 0.27 14.82 -14.67
CA ILE A 565 0.92 13.91 -13.72
C ILE A 565 1.37 14.65 -12.46
N ASP A 566 2.27 15.64 -12.58
CA ASP A 566 2.99 16.17 -11.42
C ASP A 566 2.09 16.98 -10.49
N ILE A 567 1.25 17.86 -11.04
CA ILE A 567 0.31 18.64 -10.24
C ILE A 567 -0.74 17.74 -9.56
N PRO A 568 -1.42 16.80 -10.23
CA PRO A 568 -2.37 15.90 -9.57
C PRO A 568 -1.76 15.05 -8.46
N LEU A 569 -0.56 14.51 -8.65
CA LEU A 569 0.13 13.74 -7.61
C LEU A 569 0.51 14.61 -6.40
N ALA A 570 1.06 15.80 -6.66
CA ALA A 570 1.39 16.75 -5.59
C ALA A 570 0.13 17.21 -4.83
N ALA A 571 -0.96 17.49 -5.54
CA ALA A 571 -2.24 17.88 -4.99
C ALA A 571 -2.80 16.80 -4.05
N THR A 572 -2.80 15.55 -4.47
CA THR A 572 -3.25 14.40 -3.66
C THR A 572 -2.44 14.28 -2.38
N GLN A 573 -1.10 14.36 -2.47
CA GLN A 573 -0.24 14.27 -1.29
C GLN A 573 -0.41 15.46 -0.33
N LEU A 574 -0.54 16.69 -0.87
CA LEU A 574 -0.81 17.88 -0.06
C LEU A 574 -2.15 17.79 0.67
N ALA A 575 -3.20 17.38 -0.03
CA ALA A 575 -4.53 17.24 0.57
C ALA A 575 -4.56 16.17 1.66
N GLN A 576 -3.87 15.04 1.45
CA GLN A 576 -3.73 13.98 2.47
C GLN A 576 -2.95 14.47 3.70
N ALA A 577 -1.86 15.20 3.50
CA ALA A 577 -1.08 15.78 4.58
C ALA A 577 -1.88 16.83 5.36
N SER A 578 -2.58 17.73 4.66
CA SER A 578 -3.42 18.77 5.25
C SER A 578 -4.63 18.19 6.01
N GLY A 579 -5.23 17.12 5.51
CA GLY A 579 -6.35 16.42 6.13
C GLY A 579 -5.97 15.67 7.42
N ARG A 580 -4.70 15.72 7.86
CA ARG A 580 -4.27 15.18 9.16
C ARG A 580 -4.66 16.06 10.33
N LEU A 581 -4.85 17.37 10.09
CA LEU A 581 -5.17 18.34 11.14
C LEU A 581 -6.59 18.16 11.68
N VAL A 582 -7.60 18.13 10.80
CA VAL A 582 -9.02 18.13 11.20
C VAL A 582 -9.60 16.73 11.00
N ARG A 583 -9.99 16.06 12.09
CA ARG A 583 -10.53 14.69 12.12
C ARG A 583 -11.80 14.55 12.95
N SER A 584 -12.10 15.57 13.77
CA SER A 584 -13.33 15.70 14.54
C SER A 584 -13.89 17.10 14.38
N GLN A 585 -15.14 17.31 14.78
CA GLN A 585 -15.79 18.62 14.75
C GLN A 585 -15.14 19.64 15.71
N THR A 586 -14.33 19.16 16.66
CA THR A 586 -13.69 20.01 17.67
C THR A 586 -12.21 20.32 17.35
N ASP A 587 -11.65 19.68 16.33
CA ASP A 587 -10.24 19.88 15.97
C ASP A 587 -10.05 21.24 15.31
N ARG A 588 -9.00 21.94 15.73
CA ARG A 588 -8.63 23.28 15.27
C ARG A 588 -7.12 23.39 15.16
N GLY A 589 -6.64 24.18 14.22
CA GLY A 589 -5.22 24.40 14.10
C GLY A 589 -4.78 25.09 12.81
N VAL A 590 -3.50 24.99 12.55
CA VAL A 590 -2.85 25.57 11.36
C VAL A 590 -2.24 24.46 10.51
N VAL A 591 -2.53 24.48 9.21
CA VAL A 591 -1.73 23.79 8.20
C VAL A 591 -0.77 24.81 7.62
N ALA A 592 0.52 24.64 7.85
CA ALA A 592 1.58 25.51 7.36
C ALA A 592 2.32 24.84 6.19
N ILE A 593 2.13 25.35 4.98
CA ILE A 593 2.86 24.91 3.80
C ILE A 593 4.02 25.88 3.55
N LEU A 594 5.22 25.43 3.90
CA LEU A 594 6.42 26.24 3.90
C LEU A 594 7.08 26.24 2.50
N ASP A 595 6.30 26.53 1.46
CA ASP A 595 6.77 26.62 0.09
C ASP A 595 6.20 27.87 -0.60
N PRO A 596 7.04 28.86 -0.94
CA PRO A 596 6.58 30.10 -1.55
C PRO A 596 5.91 29.90 -2.90
N ARG A 597 6.21 28.79 -3.60
CA ARG A 597 5.64 28.48 -4.91
C ARG A 597 4.13 28.28 -4.86
N LEU A 598 3.57 27.89 -3.71
CA LEU A 598 2.12 27.76 -3.53
C LEU A 598 1.41 29.10 -3.67
N ALA A 599 2.01 30.19 -3.19
CA ALA A 599 1.46 31.54 -3.26
C ALA A 599 1.90 32.32 -4.51
N THR A 600 3.03 31.96 -5.14
CA THR A 600 3.67 32.77 -6.18
C THR A 600 3.57 32.20 -7.59
N LYS A 601 3.36 30.90 -7.76
CA LYS A 601 3.29 30.25 -9.08
C LYS A 601 1.83 30.05 -9.54
N GLY A 602 1.60 30.08 -10.84
CA GLY A 602 0.24 29.96 -11.42
C GLY A 602 -0.48 28.67 -11.01
N TYR A 603 0.23 27.55 -10.93
CA TYR A 603 -0.33 26.26 -10.50
C TYR A 603 -0.69 26.19 -8.99
N GLY A 604 -0.22 27.14 -8.20
CA GLY A 604 -0.54 27.20 -6.77
C GLY A 604 -2.05 27.27 -6.51
N LYS A 605 -2.80 28.00 -7.35
CA LYS A 605 -4.26 28.05 -7.26
C LYS A 605 -4.92 26.67 -7.42
N THR A 606 -4.42 25.87 -8.36
CA THR A 606 -4.91 24.50 -8.60
C THR A 606 -4.63 23.60 -7.39
N LEU A 607 -3.41 23.68 -6.83
CA LEU A 607 -3.07 22.90 -5.64
C LEU A 607 -3.91 23.30 -4.42
N VAL A 608 -4.09 24.60 -4.20
CA VAL A 608 -4.88 25.10 -3.07
C VAL A 608 -6.37 24.73 -3.19
N ALA A 609 -6.91 24.64 -4.40
CA ALA A 609 -8.30 24.24 -4.62
C ALA A 609 -8.59 22.77 -4.22
N THR A 610 -7.56 21.93 -4.09
CA THR A 610 -7.70 20.54 -3.67
C THR A 610 -7.53 20.33 -2.16
N LEU A 611 -7.10 21.38 -1.44
CA LEU A 611 -6.94 21.35 0.02
C LEU A 611 -8.30 21.54 0.72
N PRO A 612 -8.40 21.11 2.00
CA PRO A 612 -9.55 21.45 2.81
C PRO A 612 -9.83 22.97 2.77
N PRO A 613 -11.10 23.41 2.70
CA PRO A 613 -11.47 24.81 2.47
C PRO A 613 -11.28 25.69 3.71
N MET A 614 -10.06 25.77 4.23
CA MET A 614 -9.68 26.61 5.36
C MET A 614 -9.53 28.10 4.94
N PRO A 615 -9.80 29.07 5.82
CA PRO A 615 -9.32 30.45 5.70
C PRO A 615 -7.81 30.47 5.46
N ARG A 616 -7.33 31.46 4.69
CA ARG A 616 -5.93 31.46 4.22
C ARG A 616 -5.20 32.73 4.60
N THR A 617 -3.95 32.57 4.97
CA THR A 617 -3.03 33.70 5.19
C THR A 617 -1.66 33.45 4.58
N VAL A 618 -0.96 34.52 4.29
CA VAL A 618 0.47 34.54 3.94
C VAL A 618 1.29 35.26 5.02
N ASP A 619 0.64 35.69 6.09
CA ASP A 619 1.24 36.41 7.22
C ASP A 619 1.55 35.42 8.35
N LEU A 620 2.83 35.33 8.68
CA LEU A 620 3.32 34.45 9.76
C LEU A 620 2.80 34.89 11.12
N GLU A 621 2.69 36.23 11.39
CA GLU A 621 2.21 36.73 12.67
C GLU A 621 0.74 36.39 12.91
N GLU A 622 -0.07 36.39 11.85
CA GLU A 622 -1.47 35.94 11.91
C GLU A 622 -1.54 34.44 12.26
N ALA A 623 -0.72 33.60 11.62
CA ALA A 623 -0.66 32.16 11.91
C ALA A 623 -0.20 31.89 13.36
N GLU A 624 0.83 32.61 13.85
CA GLU A 624 1.29 32.52 15.24
C GLU A 624 0.20 32.96 16.24
N SER A 625 -0.47 34.07 15.96
CA SER A 625 -1.54 34.59 16.82
C SER A 625 -2.70 33.58 16.91
N PHE A 626 -3.07 32.98 15.78
CA PHE A 626 -4.08 31.94 15.75
C PHE A 626 -3.68 30.72 16.60
N LEU A 627 -2.44 30.22 16.45
CA LEU A 627 -1.93 29.08 17.23
C LEU A 627 -1.93 29.38 18.74
N ARG A 628 -1.48 30.58 19.15
CA ARG A 628 -1.50 30.99 20.56
C ARG A 628 -2.91 31.08 21.14
N SER A 629 -3.92 31.35 20.32
CA SER A 629 -5.32 31.39 20.77
C SER A 629 -5.90 29.99 21.07
N LEU A 630 -5.23 28.91 20.63
CA LEU A 630 -5.60 27.53 20.86
C LEU A 630 -4.91 26.90 22.09
N SER A 631 -3.97 27.62 22.70
CA SER A 631 -3.15 27.14 23.82
C SER A 631 -3.85 27.19 25.15
#